data_6eb7d14192e063247ffed2a38a537c61
#
_entry.id   6eb7d14192e063247ffed2a38a537c61
#
_cell.length_a   1.000
_cell.length_b   1.000
_cell.length_c   1.000
_cell.angle_alpha   90.00
_cell.angle_beta   90.00
_cell.angle_gamma   90.00
#
_symmetry.space_group_name_H-M   'P 1'
#
loop_
_entity.id
_entity.type
_entity.pdbx_description
1 polymer ?
#
loop_
_entity_poly.entity_id
_entity_poly.type
_entity_poly.pdbx_seq_one_letter_code
_entity_poly.pdbx_strand_id
1 'polypeptide(L)'
;MMIRFVIPGEPQGKGRPKFSRQGNFVKTYTPAKTENYEAHIKACFMASGAGMIPQGVEIGMEITAFYSIPKSTSKKRAALMREGVIRPAKKPDFDNVAKVICDALNKIAYYDDAQIVEAAFAKFYADEPRVVVRLWKINERRQSDAKNTKEQTAGTGD
;
A
#
# COMPACT_ATOMS: atom_id res chain seq x y z
N MET A 1 7.61 3.66 -15.64
CA MET A 1 8.39 3.52 -14.40
C MET A 1 7.48 3.04 -13.29
N MET A 2 7.90 2.03 -12.55
CA MET A 2 7.17 1.51 -11.40
C MET A 2 8.00 1.78 -10.13
N ILE A 3 7.40 2.45 -9.16
CA ILE A 3 7.95 2.63 -7.84
C ILE A 3 7.47 1.46 -6.99
N ARG A 4 8.38 0.78 -6.32
CA ARG A 4 8.08 -0.29 -5.38
C ARG A 4 8.84 -0.08 -4.08
N PHE A 5 8.15 -0.14 -2.96
CA PHE A 5 8.81 -0.12 -1.64
C PHE A 5 8.08 -1.03 -0.67
N VAL A 6 8.77 -1.40 0.39
CA VAL A 6 8.30 -2.32 1.43
C VAL A 6 8.26 -1.60 2.77
N ILE A 7 7.18 -1.78 3.49
CA ILE A 7 6.99 -1.30 4.86
C ILE A 7 7.08 -2.52 5.77
N PRO A 8 8.22 -2.76 6.45
CA PRO A 8 8.37 -3.89 7.37
C PRO A 8 7.43 -3.77 8.57
N GLY A 9 7.00 -4.91 9.10
CA GLY A 9 6.15 -4.99 10.28
C GLY A 9 4.68 -5.29 9.96
N GLU A 10 3.92 -5.55 11.01
CA GLU A 10 2.49 -5.83 10.89
C GLU A 10 1.73 -4.70 10.19
N PRO A 11 0.83 -5.02 9.25
CA PRO A 11 -0.05 -4.01 8.68
C PRO A 11 -0.87 -3.31 9.75
N GLN A 12 -0.95 -1.99 9.67
CA GLN A 12 -1.74 -1.17 10.60
C GLN A 12 -2.77 -0.36 9.85
N GLY A 13 -3.92 -0.13 10.46
CA GLY A 13 -4.97 0.72 9.94
C GLY A 13 -4.85 2.16 10.44
N LYS A 14 -5.54 3.07 9.76
CA LYS A 14 -5.69 4.45 10.22
C LYS A 14 -6.46 4.45 11.53
N GLY A 15 -5.85 4.97 12.60
CA GLY A 15 -6.52 5.20 13.87
C GLY A 15 -7.57 6.30 13.75
N ARG A 16 -8.69 6.13 14.45
CA ARG A 16 -9.71 7.18 14.52
C ARG A 16 -9.17 8.39 15.27
N PRO A 17 -9.45 9.62 14.82
CA PRO A 17 -9.13 10.82 15.58
C PRO A 17 -9.71 10.75 16.99
N LYS A 18 -8.92 11.14 17.98
CA LYS A 18 -9.36 11.27 19.36
C LYS A 18 -9.68 12.72 19.67
N PHE A 19 -10.61 12.91 20.58
CA PHE A 19 -11.05 14.23 21.01
C PHE A 19 -10.54 14.47 22.45
N SER A 20 -9.95 15.64 22.68
CA SER A 20 -9.60 16.13 24.00
C SER A 20 -10.39 17.40 24.28
N ARG A 21 -11.10 17.44 25.43
CA ARG A 21 -11.84 18.62 25.86
C ARG A 21 -11.02 19.41 26.88
N GLN A 22 -10.74 20.65 26.55
CA GLN A 22 -10.13 21.63 27.45
C GLN A 22 -11.10 22.81 27.62
N GLY A 23 -11.84 22.84 28.72
CA GLY A 23 -12.88 23.84 28.95
C GLY A 23 -13.98 23.77 27.88
N ASN A 24 -14.21 24.87 27.16
CA ASN A 24 -15.18 24.94 26.07
C ASN A 24 -14.63 24.57 24.69
N PHE A 25 -13.33 24.19 24.61
CA PHE A 25 -12.69 23.82 23.35
C PHE A 25 -12.56 22.31 23.22
N VAL A 26 -12.88 21.80 22.04
CA VAL A 26 -12.63 20.40 21.64
C VAL A 26 -11.47 20.39 20.66
N LYS A 27 -10.38 19.72 21.03
CA LYS A 27 -9.23 19.51 20.15
C LYS A 27 -9.24 18.08 19.64
N THR A 28 -9.14 17.95 18.32
CA THR A 28 -8.97 16.64 17.67
C THR A 28 -7.49 16.36 17.45
N TYR A 29 -7.04 15.14 17.74
CA TYR A 29 -5.66 14.71 17.50
C TYR A 29 -5.59 13.30 16.94
N THR A 30 -4.55 13.04 16.14
CA THR A 30 -4.25 11.71 15.61
C THR A 30 -3.56 10.87 16.69
N PRO A 31 -3.96 9.60 16.90
CA PRO A 31 -3.26 8.73 17.85
C PRO A 31 -1.78 8.57 17.53
N ALA A 32 -0.93 8.56 18.55
CA ALA A 32 0.53 8.43 18.41
C ALA A 32 0.95 7.20 17.60
N LYS A 33 0.24 6.07 17.76
CA LYS A 33 0.48 4.85 16.98
C LYS A 33 0.31 5.08 15.48
N THR A 34 -0.70 5.84 15.07
CA THR A 34 -0.95 6.19 13.67
C THR A 34 0.13 7.12 13.14
N GLU A 35 0.50 8.15 13.91
CA GLU A 35 1.58 9.08 13.54
C GLU A 35 2.92 8.34 13.35
N ASN A 36 3.25 7.42 14.24
CA ASN A 36 4.45 6.60 14.16
C ASN A 36 4.45 5.70 12.93
N TYR A 37 3.31 5.10 12.59
CA TYR A 37 3.19 4.27 11.41
C TYR A 37 3.27 5.09 10.12
N GLU A 38 2.64 6.25 10.06
CA GLU A 38 2.77 7.19 8.94
C GLU A 38 4.22 7.65 8.75
N ALA A 39 4.93 7.95 9.82
CA ALA A 39 6.36 8.31 9.77
C ALA A 39 7.21 7.14 9.24
N HIS A 40 6.89 5.91 9.63
CA HIS A 40 7.55 4.71 9.13
C HIS A 40 7.31 4.51 7.62
N ILE A 41 6.08 4.68 7.15
CA ILE A 41 5.74 4.62 5.73
C ILE A 41 6.54 5.66 4.92
N LYS A 42 6.59 6.89 5.39
CA LYS A 42 7.36 7.99 4.76
C LYS A 42 8.84 7.64 4.65
N ALA A 43 9.43 7.15 5.73
CA ALA A 43 10.83 6.75 5.76
C ALA A 43 11.14 5.63 4.77
N CYS A 44 10.26 4.61 4.68
CA CYS A 44 10.41 3.52 3.71
C CYS A 44 10.30 4.00 2.26
N PHE A 45 9.38 4.92 1.98
CA PHE A 45 9.27 5.53 0.65
C PHE A 45 10.53 6.32 0.29
N MET A 46 11.00 7.17 1.19
CA MET A 46 12.20 7.99 0.97
C MET A 46 13.46 7.13 0.78
N ALA A 47 13.58 6.04 1.53
CA ALA A 47 14.68 5.08 1.39
C ALA A 47 14.69 4.36 0.03
N SER A 48 13.56 4.30 -0.68
CA SER A 48 13.50 3.75 -2.04
C SER A 48 14.20 4.61 -3.09
N GLY A 49 14.50 5.86 -2.76
CA GLY A 49 15.10 6.82 -3.69
C GLY A 49 14.14 7.38 -4.75
N ALA A 50 12.87 7.00 -4.72
CA ALA A 50 11.88 7.50 -5.66
C ALA A 50 11.56 8.97 -5.41
N GLY A 51 11.33 9.73 -6.47
CA GLY A 51 10.86 11.10 -6.43
C GLY A 51 9.33 11.20 -6.41
N MET A 52 8.84 12.39 -6.14
CA MET A 52 7.41 12.69 -6.17
C MET A 52 6.86 12.65 -7.60
N ILE A 53 5.73 11.98 -7.79
CA ILE A 53 4.98 12.01 -9.05
C ILE A 53 4.32 13.39 -9.17
N PRO A 54 4.48 14.08 -10.31
CA PRO A 54 3.96 15.44 -10.47
C PRO A 54 2.44 15.54 -10.34
N GLN A 55 1.98 16.71 -9.92
CA GLN A 55 0.55 17.04 -9.89
C GLN A 55 -0.10 16.84 -11.25
N GLY A 56 -1.34 16.34 -11.25
CA GLY A 56 -2.13 16.12 -12.47
C GLY A 56 -1.80 14.84 -13.23
N VAL A 57 -0.80 14.08 -12.81
CA VAL A 57 -0.48 12.78 -13.39
C VAL A 57 -1.39 11.70 -12.81
N GLU A 58 -2.03 10.91 -13.65
CA GLU A 58 -2.86 9.77 -13.26
C GLU A 58 -1.99 8.64 -12.71
N ILE A 59 -2.34 8.12 -11.54
CA ILE A 59 -1.57 7.12 -10.78
C ILE A 59 -2.36 5.82 -10.64
N GLY A 60 -1.69 4.70 -10.86
CA GLY A 60 -2.11 3.39 -10.39
C GLY A 60 -1.40 3.02 -9.09
N MET A 61 -2.09 2.37 -8.18
CA MET A 61 -1.57 1.90 -6.89
C MET A 61 -1.93 0.44 -6.64
N GLU A 62 -0.98 -0.32 -6.15
CA GLU A 62 -1.22 -1.67 -5.64
C GLU A 62 -0.65 -1.80 -4.23
N ILE A 63 -1.46 -2.27 -3.31
CA ILE A 63 -1.07 -2.53 -1.93
C ILE A 63 -1.27 -4.02 -1.64
N THR A 64 -0.22 -4.70 -1.22
CA THR A 64 -0.28 -6.08 -0.76
C THR A 64 0.14 -6.13 0.71
N ALA A 65 -0.80 -6.47 1.58
CA ALA A 65 -0.59 -6.55 3.03
C ALA A 65 -0.36 -8.01 3.46
N PHE A 66 0.80 -8.28 4.05
CA PHE A 66 1.17 -9.58 4.59
C PHE A 66 1.07 -9.55 6.11
N TYR A 67 0.16 -10.35 6.64
CA TYR A 67 -0.10 -10.52 8.07
C TYR A 67 0.70 -11.68 8.61
N SER A 68 1.18 -11.58 9.85
CA SER A 68 1.88 -12.69 10.49
C SER A 68 0.95 -13.88 10.71
N ILE A 69 1.51 -15.09 10.57
CA ILE A 69 0.84 -16.33 10.91
C ILE A 69 0.77 -16.44 12.43
N PRO A 70 -0.43 -16.61 13.04
CA PRO A 70 -0.54 -16.75 14.49
C PRO A 70 0.29 -17.93 15.01
N LYS A 71 0.99 -17.75 16.11
CA LYS A 71 1.89 -18.77 16.69
C LYS A 71 1.17 -20.07 17.07
N SER A 72 -0.11 -19.99 17.43
CA SER A 72 -0.96 -21.14 17.77
C SER A 72 -1.48 -21.93 16.57
N THR A 73 -1.13 -21.52 15.35
CA THR A 73 -1.59 -22.17 14.13
C THR A 73 -0.94 -23.55 13.96
N SER A 74 -1.74 -24.57 13.61
CA SER A 74 -1.21 -25.91 13.30
C SER A 74 -0.31 -25.85 12.06
N LYS A 75 0.64 -26.78 11.95
CA LYS A 75 1.56 -26.87 10.81
C LYS A 75 0.82 -26.97 9.48
N LYS A 76 -0.25 -27.75 9.42
CA LYS A 76 -1.07 -27.92 8.23
C LYS A 76 -1.74 -26.62 7.80
N ARG A 77 -2.36 -25.90 8.73
CA ARG A 77 -2.99 -24.60 8.44
C ARG A 77 -1.96 -23.54 8.08
N ALA A 78 -0.82 -23.51 8.77
CA ALA A 78 0.25 -22.57 8.45
C ALA A 78 0.79 -22.76 7.02
N ALA A 79 0.91 -24.00 6.55
CA ALA A 79 1.29 -24.28 5.17
C ALA A 79 0.26 -23.71 4.17
N LEU A 80 -1.03 -23.89 4.42
CA LEU A 80 -2.10 -23.32 3.60
C LEU A 80 -2.11 -21.78 3.62
N MET A 81 -1.76 -21.18 4.74
CA MET A 81 -1.60 -19.74 4.88
C MET A 81 -0.42 -19.22 4.03
N ARG A 82 0.73 -19.90 4.07
CA ARG A 82 1.90 -19.53 3.24
C ARG A 82 1.64 -19.66 1.75
N GLU A 83 0.86 -20.64 1.35
CA GLU A 83 0.46 -20.89 -0.04
C GLU A 83 -0.62 -19.92 -0.54
N GLY A 84 -1.21 -19.09 0.34
CA GLY A 84 -2.27 -18.16 -0.03
C GLY A 84 -3.66 -18.79 -0.17
N VAL A 85 -3.84 -20.05 0.26
CA VAL A 85 -5.14 -20.74 0.29
C VAL A 85 -6.02 -20.20 1.42
N ILE A 86 -5.43 -20.03 2.61
CA ILE A 86 -6.07 -19.35 3.74
C ILE A 86 -5.55 -17.92 3.78
N ARG A 87 -6.46 -16.95 3.82
CA ARG A 87 -6.13 -15.53 3.79
C ARG A 87 -6.67 -14.81 5.02
N PRO A 88 -6.07 -13.68 5.46
CA PRO A 88 -6.44 -13.02 6.70
C PRO A 88 -7.73 -12.21 6.58
N ALA A 89 -8.87 -12.84 6.83
CA ALA A 89 -10.18 -12.18 6.90
C ALA A 89 -10.38 -11.52 8.28
N LYS A 90 -9.46 -10.65 8.65
CA LYS A 90 -9.42 -9.99 9.97
C LYS A 90 -8.92 -8.56 9.89
N LYS A 91 -9.06 -7.81 10.97
CA LYS A 91 -8.51 -6.44 11.10
C LYS A 91 -6.97 -6.45 11.04
N PRO A 92 -6.37 -5.34 10.63
CA PRO A 92 -7.02 -4.12 10.14
C PRO A 92 -7.71 -4.30 8.78
N ASP A 93 -8.78 -3.53 8.56
CA ASP A 93 -9.59 -3.57 7.35
C ASP A 93 -8.80 -2.99 6.16
N PHE A 94 -9.11 -3.43 4.94
CA PHE A 94 -8.40 -2.99 3.74
C PHE A 94 -8.45 -1.47 3.53
N ASP A 95 -9.61 -0.85 3.73
CA ASP A 95 -9.80 0.59 3.58
C ASP A 95 -9.00 1.39 4.61
N ASN A 96 -8.90 0.92 5.85
CA ASN A 96 -8.09 1.55 6.88
C ASN A 96 -6.58 1.45 6.60
N VAL A 97 -6.11 0.31 6.07
CA VAL A 97 -4.70 0.15 5.66
C VAL A 97 -4.40 1.04 4.46
N ALA A 98 -5.27 1.03 3.44
CA ALA A 98 -5.12 1.89 2.28
C ALA A 98 -5.10 3.38 2.67
N LYS A 99 -5.99 3.78 3.58
CA LYS A 99 -6.09 5.19 4.03
C LYS A 99 -4.81 5.67 4.73
N VAL A 100 -4.27 4.91 5.67
CA VAL A 100 -3.04 5.33 6.37
C VAL A 100 -1.85 5.44 5.42
N ILE A 101 -1.77 4.57 4.42
CA ILE A 101 -0.73 4.61 3.39
C ILE A 101 -0.91 5.83 2.49
N CYS A 102 -2.12 6.06 1.98
CA CYS A 102 -2.41 7.22 1.13
C CYS A 102 -2.17 8.54 1.86
N ASP A 103 -2.60 8.66 3.11
CA ASP A 103 -2.39 9.86 3.92
C ASP A 103 -0.90 10.12 4.20
N ALA A 104 -0.13 9.06 4.49
CA ALA A 104 1.31 9.17 4.70
C ALA A 104 2.07 9.61 3.44
N LEU A 105 1.62 9.18 2.26
CA LEU A 105 2.26 9.48 0.99
C LEU A 105 1.84 10.81 0.36
N ASN A 106 0.78 11.45 0.86
CA ASN A 106 0.36 12.77 0.41
C ASN A 106 1.48 13.80 0.55
N LYS A 107 1.75 14.56 -0.50
CA LYS A 107 2.82 15.57 -0.59
C LYS A 107 4.25 14.99 -0.54
N ILE A 108 4.40 13.68 -0.59
CA ILE A 108 5.68 12.99 -0.56
C ILE A 108 5.89 12.13 -1.80
N ALA A 109 4.99 11.20 -2.07
CA ALA A 109 5.01 10.34 -3.26
C ALA A 109 4.23 10.94 -4.43
N TYR A 110 3.22 11.75 -4.15
CA TYR A 110 2.36 12.45 -5.10
C TYR A 110 1.83 13.73 -4.43
N TYR A 111 1.24 14.61 -5.24
CA TYR A 111 0.67 15.85 -4.74
C TYR A 111 -0.59 15.60 -3.90
N ASP A 112 -1.50 14.74 -4.39
CA ASP A 112 -2.77 14.41 -3.75
C ASP A 112 -3.19 12.97 -4.12
N ASP A 113 -3.77 12.24 -3.18
CA ASP A 113 -4.30 10.90 -3.42
C ASP A 113 -5.50 10.87 -4.40
N ALA A 114 -6.09 12.02 -4.67
CA ALA A 114 -7.06 12.17 -5.75
C ALA A 114 -6.48 11.84 -7.15
N GLN A 115 -5.15 11.84 -7.30
CA GLN A 115 -4.48 11.41 -8.53
C GLN A 115 -4.55 9.90 -8.76
N ILE A 116 -4.88 9.11 -7.71
CA ILE A 116 -5.01 7.65 -7.82
C ILE A 116 -6.33 7.33 -8.50
N VAL A 117 -6.25 6.85 -9.73
CA VAL A 117 -7.41 6.53 -10.57
C VAL A 117 -7.63 5.02 -10.75
N GLU A 118 -6.65 4.23 -10.36
CA GLU A 118 -6.68 2.77 -10.37
C GLU A 118 -6.03 2.25 -9.10
N ALA A 119 -6.69 1.34 -8.39
CA ALA A 119 -6.14 0.76 -7.18
C ALA A 119 -6.50 -0.72 -7.03
N ALA A 120 -5.57 -1.50 -6.50
CA ALA A 120 -5.78 -2.88 -6.09
C ALA A 120 -5.25 -3.10 -4.68
N PHE A 121 -5.95 -3.93 -3.91
CA PHE A 121 -5.57 -4.30 -2.56
C PHE A 121 -5.74 -5.80 -2.36
N ALA A 122 -4.76 -6.44 -1.73
CA ALA A 122 -4.80 -7.85 -1.39
C ALA A 122 -4.20 -8.10 -0.01
N LYS A 123 -4.74 -9.09 0.70
CA LYS A 123 -4.26 -9.55 2.00
C LYS A 123 -3.76 -10.99 1.89
N PHE A 124 -2.59 -11.25 2.45
CA PHE A 124 -1.98 -12.58 2.57
C PHE A 124 -1.39 -12.79 3.95
N TYR A 125 -1.11 -14.04 4.30
CA TYR A 125 -0.26 -14.38 5.43
C TYR A 125 1.19 -14.55 4.97
N ALA A 126 2.14 -14.26 5.85
CA ALA A 126 3.56 -14.52 5.64
C ALA A 126 4.27 -14.71 6.99
N ASP A 127 5.42 -15.37 6.96
CA ASP A 127 6.27 -15.50 8.14
C ASP A 127 6.81 -14.14 8.59
N GLU A 128 7.14 -13.27 7.62
CA GLU A 128 7.56 -11.90 7.89
C GLU A 128 6.44 -10.91 7.49
N PRO A 129 5.73 -10.32 8.46
CA PRO A 129 4.69 -9.36 8.18
C PRO A 129 5.27 -8.09 7.54
N ARG A 130 4.58 -7.57 6.55
CA ARG A 130 4.98 -6.37 5.81
C ARG A 130 3.86 -5.88 4.92
N VAL A 131 4.01 -4.68 4.41
CA VAL A 131 3.17 -4.17 3.32
C VAL A 131 4.05 -3.81 2.13
N VAL A 132 3.67 -4.27 0.96
CA VAL A 132 4.33 -3.92 -0.31
C VAL A 132 3.45 -2.93 -1.03
N VAL A 133 4.01 -1.79 -1.42
CA VAL A 133 3.33 -0.74 -2.17
C VAL A 133 3.98 -0.57 -3.53
N ARG A 134 3.16 -0.52 -4.58
CA ARG A 134 3.58 -0.20 -5.94
C ARG A 134 2.80 0.99 -6.45
N LEU A 135 3.50 1.90 -7.10
CA LEU A 135 2.95 3.09 -7.75
C LEU A 135 3.46 3.17 -9.19
N TRP A 136 2.61 3.57 -10.11
CA TRP A 136 2.99 3.80 -11.50
C TRP A 136 2.16 4.90 -12.14
N LYS A 137 2.70 5.51 -13.19
CA LYS A 137 1.97 6.46 -14.02
C LYS A 137 1.16 5.69 -15.09
N ILE A 138 -0.14 5.92 -15.17
CA ILE A 138 -1.05 5.16 -16.05
C ILE A 138 -0.63 5.26 -17.53
N ASN A 139 -0.31 6.45 -17.99
CA ASN A 139 0.00 6.67 -19.41
C ASN A 139 1.31 5.99 -19.86
N GLU A 140 2.30 5.88 -19.00
CA GLU A 140 3.56 5.17 -19.30
C GLU A 140 3.32 3.66 -19.43
N ARG A 141 2.47 3.08 -18.61
CA ARG A 141 2.12 1.66 -18.66
C ARG A 141 1.40 1.30 -19.97
N ARG A 142 0.40 2.08 -20.36
CA ARG A 142 -0.34 1.86 -21.61
C ARG A 142 0.57 1.93 -22.84
N GLN A 143 1.60 2.78 -22.84
CA GLN A 143 2.57 2.87 -23.93
C GLN A 143 3.50 1.66 -24.00
N SER A 144 3.93 1.10 -22.84
CA SER A 144 4.75 -0.11 -22.79
C SER A 144 3.96 -1.35 -23.23
N ASP A 145 2.71 -1.48 -22.82
CA ASP A 145 1.83 -2.58 -23.19
C ASP A 145 1.51 -2.54 -24.71
N ALA A 146 1.27 -1.35 -25.26
CA ALA A 146 1.03 -1.16 -26.69
C ALA A 146 2.26 -1.47 -27.55
N LYS A 147 3.48 -1.20 -27.08
CA LYS A 147 4.73 -1.57 -27.75
C LYS A 147 4.93 -3.08 -27.75
N ASN A 148 4.76 -3.74 -26.60
CA ASN A 148 4.88 -5.19 -26.50
C ASN A 148 3.89 -5.94 -27.38
N THR A 149 2.66 -5.46 -27.51
CA THR A 149 1.65 -6.06 -28.39
C THR A 149 2.02 -5.93 -29.87
N LYS A 150 2.63 -4.81 -30.28
CA LYS A 150 3.10 -4.61 -31.66
C LYS A 150 4.30 -5.48 -32.02
N GLU A 151 5.21 -5.71 -31.09
CA GLU A 151 6.36 -6.60 -31.30
C GLU A 151 5.94 -8.07 -31.40
N GLN A 152 4.93 -8.52 -30.64
CA GLN A 152 4.39 -9.88 -30.73
C GLN A 152 3.62 -10.15 -32.02
N THR A 153 2.98 -9.13 -32.60
CA THR A 153 2.25 -9.27 -33.89
C THR A 153 3.16 -9.13 -35.11
N ALA A 154 4.34 -8.51 -35.00
CA ALA A 154 5.31 -8.39 -36.05
C ALA A 154 6.22 -9.65 -36.20
N GLY A 155 6.23 -10.56 -35.21
CA GLY A 155 7.03 -11.79 -35.20
C GLY A 155 6.35 -13.02 -35.78
N THR A 156 5.13 -12.96 -36.29
CA THR A 156 4.37 -14.09 -36.87
C THR A 156 4.07 -13.91 -38.36
N GLY A 157 5.01 -13.34 -39.09
CA GLY A 157 4.90 -13.20 -40.54
C GLY A 157 6.11 -13.82 -41.25
N ASP A 158 6.08 -15.13 -41.38
CA ASP A 158 6.71 -15.91 -42.45
C ASP A 158 6.11 -17.31 -42.51
#